data_67e1200d48a8073217de6c8b357a0373
#
_entry.id   67e1200d48a8073217de6c8b357a0373
#
_cell.length_a   1.000
_cell.length_b   1.000
_cell.length_c   1.000
_cell.angle_alpha   90.00
_cell.angle_beta   90.00
_cell.angle_gamma   90.00
#
_symmetry.space_group_name_H-M   'P 1'
#
loop_
_entity.id
_entity.type
_entity.pdbx_description
1 polymer ?
#
loop_
_entity_poly.entity_id
_entity_poly.type
_entity_poly.pdbx_seq_one_letter_code
_entity_poly.pdbx_strand_id
1 'polypeptide(L)'
;MHANDLFTAPQLAKLCSTDLKTIHNWVSRGEIKFFRTPGRHLRFRRDDIAEFLTKFGYPIPEGFAASRRRVVVIDGAASSREQVARALGAEREVEAYADSLDAAIAIGRQEPQVVCVNADGGPELRHAANRLAACAMSSKVVVYGEAADTADLDMSLVRVRLGDGNELGRVVRTLLKTT
;
A
#
# COMPACT_ATOMS: atom_id res chain seq x y z
N MET A 1 1.32 -4.09 -13.40
CA MET A 1 2.65 -3.42 -13.44
C MET A 1 2.51 -2.20 -14.31
N HIS A 2 2.32 -1.04 -13.71
CA HIS A 2 2.27 0.20 -14.46
C HIS A 2 3.68 0.54 -14.96
N ALA A 3 3.81 0.89 -16.24
CA ALA A 3 5.08 1.25 -16.89
C ALA A 3 5.81 2.45 -16.23
N ASN A 4 5.21 3.06 -15.19
CA ASN A 4 5.71 4.27 -14.53
C ASN A 4 6.40 4.02 -13.18
N ASP A 5 6.54 2.78 -12.73
CA ASP A 5 7.11 2.50 -11.39
C ASP A 5 8.62 2.28 -11.37
N LEU A 6 9.24 2.24 -12.56
CA LEU A 6 10.68 2.01 -12.70
C LEU A 6 11.37 3.19 -13.35
N PHE A 7 12.37 3.72 -12.68
CA PHE A 7 13.19 4.84 -13.13
C PHE A 7 14.57 4.38 -13.60
N THR A 8 15.07 5.01 -14.63
CA THR A 8 16.44 4.88 -15.09
C THR A 8 17.37 5.84 -14.34
N ALA A 9 18.69 5.62 -14.38
CA ALA A 9 19.64 6.55 -13.78
C ALA A 9 19.56 7.98 -14.34
N PRO A 10 19.37 8.23 -15.65
CA PRO A 10 19.14 9.57 -16.17
C PRO A 10 17.84 10.22 -15.66
N GLN A 11 16.76 9.45 -15.52
CA GLN A 11 15.49 9.97 -14.97
C GLN A 11 15.65 10.37 -13.50
N LEU A 12 16.35 9.55 -12.70
CA LEU A 12 16.65 9.86 -11.30
C LEU A 12 17.56 11.09 -11.18
N ALA A 13 18.58 11.19 -12.03
CA ALA A 13 19.47 12.37 -12.07
C ALA A 13 18.70 13.66 -12.35
N LYS A 14 17.78 13.63 -13.33
CA LYS A 14 16.89 14.75 -13.63
C LYS A 14 15.98 15.09 -12.45
N LEU A 15 15.41 14.07 -11.80
CA LEU A 15 14.52 14.23 -10.64
C LEU A 15 15.21 14.93 -9.47
N CYS A 16 16.47 14.56 -9.20
CA CYS A 16 17.28 15.12 -8.11
C CYS A 16 18.08 16.36 -8.53
N SER A 17 17.89 16.86 -9.76
CA SER A 17 18.66 18.00 -10.32
C SER A 17 20.18 17.80 -10.17
N THR A 18 20.65 16.59 -10.43
CA THR A 18 22.05 16.18 -10.30
C THR A 18 22.57 15.49 -11.59
N ASP A 19 23.83 15.11 -11.60
CA ASP A 19 24.47 14.40 -12.72
C ASP A 19 24.46 12.87 -12.54
N LEU A 20 24.73 12.15 -13.64
CA LEU A 20 24.78 10.68 -13.62
C LEU A 20 25.90 10.13 -12.74
N LYS A 21 27.02 10.85 -12.60
CA LYS A 21 28.14 10.43 -11.76
C LYS A 21 27.72 10.39 -10.31
N THR A 22 26.95 11.36 -9.87
CA THR A 22 26.38 11.40 -8.51
C THR A 22 25.45 10.21 -8.28
N ILE A 23 24.57 9.86 -9.22
CA ILE A 23 23.73 8.67 -9.11
C ILE A 23 24.57 7.40 -8.98
N HIS A 24 25.62 7.25 -9.79
CA HIS A 24 26.53 6.11 -9.69
C HIS A 24 27.27 6.07 -8.34
N ASN A 25 27.63 7.21 -7.76
CA ASN A 25 28.23 7.29 -6.43
C ASN A 25 27.26 6.82 -5.35
N TRP A 26 25.99 7.24 -5.37
CA TRP A 26 24.97 6.77 -4.42
C TRP A 26 24.74 5.26 -4.52
N VAL A 27 24.69 4.73 -5.74
CA VAL A 27 24.61 3.29 -5.99
C VAL A 27 25.83 2.55 -5.40
N SER A 28 27.04 3.05 -5.64
CA SER A 28 28.30 2.43 -5.17
C SER A 28 28.43 2.46 -3.64
N ARG A 29 27.87 3.48 -2.99
CA ARG A 29 27.83 3.61 -1.53
C ARG A 29 26.66 2.86 -0.87
N GLY A 30 25.74 2.27 -1.67
CA GLY A 30 24.55 1.60 -1.15
C GLY A 30 23.54 2.55 -0.51
N GLU A 31 23.58 3.86 -0.87
CA GLU A 31 22.71 4.89 -0.32
C GLU A 31 21.29 4.78 -0.87
N ILE A 32 21.13 4.26 -2.09
CA ILE A 32 19.85 4.03 -2.76
C ILE A 32 19.73 2.59 -3.21
N LYS A 33 18.55 1.99 -3.01
CA LYS A 33 18.23 0.65 -3.49
C LYS A 33 18.05 0.65 -5.01
N PHE A 34 18.56 -0.37 -5.66
CA PHE A 34 18.49 -0.52 -7.12
C PHE A 34 18.49 -1.99 -7.51
N PHE A 35 18.13 -2.26 -8.76
CA PHE A 35 18.40 -3.54 -9.41
C PHE A 35 18.95 -3.33 -10.83
N ARG A 36 19.46 -4.40 -11.42
CA ARG A 36 19.96 -4.38 -12.79
C ARG A 36 19.08 -5.24 -13.69
N THR A 37 18.75 -4.72 -14.86
CA THR A 37 18.12 -5.54 -15.91
C THR A 37 19.13 -6.58 -16.45
N PRO A 38 18.69 -7.60 -17.21
CA PRO A 38 19.59 -8.52 -17.91
C PRO A 38 20.68 -7.82 -18.73
N GLY A 39 20.37 -6.66 -19.32
CA GLY A 39 21.33 -5.78 -20.02
C GLY A 39 22.18 -4.93 -19.08
N ARG A 40 22.24 -5.23 -17.79
CA ARG A 40 23.03 -4.54 -16.74
C ARG A 40 22.69 -3.07 -16.51
N HIS A 41 21.57 -2.56 -17.03
CA HIS A 41 21.13 -1.19 -16.82
C HIS A 41 20.53 -1.02 -15.41
N LEU A 42 20.89 0.06 -14.73
CA LEU A 42 20.33 0.42 -13.42
C LEU A 42 18.84 0.75 -13.54
N ARG A 43 18.07 0.24 -12.60
CA ARG A 43 16.66 0.55 -12.42
C ARG A 43 16.38 0.81 -10.94
N PHE A 44 15.54 1.78 -10.67
CA PHE A 44 15.13 2.21 -9.35
C PHE A 44 13.62 2.13 -9.26
N ARG A 45 13.10 1.58 -8.18
CA ARG A 45 11.66 1.59 -7.91
C ARG A 45 11.27 2.96 -7.38
N ARG A 46 10.06 3.40 -7.67
CA ARG A 46 9.51 4.67 -7.17
C ARG A 46 9.62 4.77 -5.65
N ASP A 47 9.26 3.72 -4.92
CA ASP A 47 9.28 3.71 -3.45
C ASP A 47 10.70 3.81 -2.88
N ASP A 48 11.68 3.14 -3.50
CA ASP A 48 13.08 3.23 -3.09
C ASP A 48 13.63 4.65 -3.30
N ILE A 49 13.20 5.31 -4.37
CA ILE A 49 13.56 6.72 -4.63
C ILE A 49 12.90 7.63 -3.59
N ALA A 50 11.63 7.43 -3.28
CA ALA A 50 10.93 8.24 -2.28
C ALA A 50 11.53 8.11 -0.88
N GLU A 51 11.91 6.88 -0.48
CA GLU A 51 12.64 6.62 0.76
C GLU A 51 13.98 7.37 0.79
N PHE A 52 14.73 7.31 -0.32
CA PHE A 52 16.00 8.02 -0.49
C PHE A 52 15.82 9.54 -0.38
N LEU A 53 14.88 10.11 -1.13
CA LEU A 53 14.62 11.56 -1.12
C LEU A 53 14.25 12.05 0.29
N THR A 54 13.39 11.30 1.00
CA THR A 54 12.99 11.62 2.37
C THR A 54 14.19 11.56 3.32
N LYS A 55 15.00 10.49 3.23
CA LYS A 55 16.16 10.27 4.11
C LYS A 55 17.21 11.38 4.00
N PHE A 56 17.41 11.88 2.79
CA PHE A 56 18.45 12.89 2.52
C PHE A 56 17.88 14.33 2.41
N GLY A 57 16.60 14.54 2.72
CA GLY A 57 15.99 15.87 2.75
C GLY A 57 15.81 16.51 1.37
N TYR A 58 15.77 15.72 0.30
CA TYR A 58 15.45 16.22 -1.02
C TYR A 58 13.96 16.56 -1.14
N PRO A 59 13.58 17.60 -1.90
CA PRO A 59 12.18 17.87 -2.17
C PRO A 59 11.57 16.70 -2.96
N ILE A 60 10.42 16.24 -2.50
CA ILE A 60 9.67 15.19 -3.17
C ILE A 60 8.81 15.86 -4.23
N PRO A 61 8.99 15.61 -5.54
CA PRO A 61 8.21 16.22 -6.58
C PRO A 61 6.73 15.85 -6.47
N GLU A 62 5.85 16.77 -6.89
CA GLU A 62 4.42 16.52 -6.97
C GLU A 62 4.13 15.26 -7.80
N GLY A 63 3.31 14.35 -7.27
CA GLY A 63 3.07 13.02 -7.89
C GLY A 63 4.19 11.99 -7.67
N PHE A 64 5.31 12.36 -7.04
CA PHE A 64 6.40 11.48 -6.65
C PHE A 64 6.41 11.18 -5.14
N ALA A 65 5.54 11.83 -4.38
CA ALA A 65 5.31 11.41 -3.00
C ALA A 65 5.25 9.88 -3.05
N ALA A 66 6.11 9.22 -2.23
CA ALA A 66 6.03 7.77 -2.05
C ALA A 66 4.56 7.44 -2.09
N SER A 67 4.16 6.43 -2.87
CA SER A 67 2.78 6.01 -2.81
C SER A 67 2.55 5.77 -1.32
N ARG A 68 1.99 6.81 -0.65
CA ARG A 68 1.81 6.78 0.80
C ARG A 68 1.06 5.51 0.96
N ARG A 69 1.63 4.57 1.68
CA ARG A 69 1.11 3.22 1.84
C ARG A 69 -0.37 3.34 2.12
N ARG A 70 -1.15 3.43 1.04
CA ARG A 70 -2.57 3.75 1.09
C ARG A 70 -3.31 2.52 1.54
N VAL A 71 -4.06 2.72 2.59
CA VAL A 71 -4.94 1.69 3.14
C VAL A 71 -6.36 2.22 3.08
N VAL A 72 -7.23 1.49 2.42
CA VAL A 72 -8.68 1.75 2.46
C VAL A 72 -9.30 0.81 3.48
N VAL A 73 -10.14 1.36 4.34
CA VAL A 73 -10.90 0.61 5.36
C VAL A 73 -12.38 0.70 5.02
N ILE A 74 -13.06 -0.43 4.94
CA ILE A 74 -14.50 -0.52 4.74
C ILE A 74 -15.13 -1.09 6.00
N ASP A 75 -15.85 -0.25 6.73
CA ASP A 75 -16.44 -0.59 8.01
C ASP A 75 -17.66 0.29 8.32
N GLY A 76 -18.82 -0.29 8.50
CA GLY A 76 -20.06 0.44 8.80
C GLY A 76 -20.05 1.18 10.14
N ALA A 77 -19.24 0.74 11.13
CA ALA A 77 -19.22 1.30 12.47
C ALA A 77 -18.19 2.42 12.61
N ALA A 78 -18.61 3.64 12.95
CA ALA A 78 -17.71 4.81 13.06
C ALA A 78 -16.63 4.61 14.14
N SER A 79 -16.98 4.06 15.30
CA SER A 79 -16.03 3.79 16.39
C SER A 79 -14.95 2.77 16.00
N SER A 80 -15.34 1.76 15.25
CA SER A 80 -14.42 0.74 14.75
C SER A 80 -13.46 1.34 13.70
N ARG A 81 -13.95 2.16 12.78
CA ARG A 81 -13.10 2.87 11.80
C ARG A 81 -12.01 3.70 12.46
N GLU A 82 -12.35 4.45 13.52
CA GLU A 82 -11.38 5.25 14.26
C GLU A 82 -10.33 4.40 14.99
N GLN A 83 -10.75 3.26 15.58
CA GLN A 83 -9.83 2.33 16.22
C GLN A 83 -8.86 1.73 15.22
N VAL A 84 -9.35 1.28 14.06
CA VAL A 84 -8.53 0.71 12.98
C VAL A 84 -7.57 1.76 12.44
N ALA A 85 -8.03 2.98 12.17
CA ALA A 85 -7.18 4.06 11.69
C ALA A 85 -6.03 4.37 12.68
N ARG A 86 -6.32 4.40 13.97
CA ARG A 86 -5.30 4.57 15.04
C ARG A 86 -4.32 3.41 15.09
N ALA A 87 -4.80 2.16 15.00
CA ALA A 87 -3.95 0.96 15.01
C ALA A 87 -3.02 0.87 13.80
N LEU A 88 -3.43 1.42 12.66
CA LEU A 88 -2.62 1.47 11.44
C LEU A 88 -1.52 2.54 11.51
N GLY A 89 -1.69 3.57 12.33
CA GLY A 89 -0.69 4.61 12.62
C GLY A 89 -0.63 5.74 11.60
N ALA A 90 -0.09 6.89 12.03
CA ALA A 90 -0.04 8.13 11.25
C ALA A 90 0.93 8.12 10.05
N GLU A 91 1.78 7.10 9.92
CA GLU A 91 2.73 6.98 8.81
C GLU A 91 2.08 6.56 7.48
N ARG A 92 0.74 6.35 7.48
CA ARG A 92 -0.03 5.85 6.35
C ARG A 92 -1.15 6.78 6.01
N GLU A 93 -1.49 6.81 4.75
CA GLU A 93 -2.72 7.44 4.30
C GLU A 93 -3.85 6.40 4.46
N VAL A 94 -4.62 6.54 5.53
CA VAL A 94 -5.76 5.65 5.82
C VAL A 94 -7.03 6.41 5.51
N GLU A 95 -7.79 5.91 4.55
CA GLU A 95 -9.13 6.39 4.26
C GLU A 95 -10.16 5.34 4.68
N ALA A 96 -11.19 5.76 5.38
CA ALA A 96 -12.20 4.86 5.93
C ALA A 96 -13.60 5.22 5.41
N TYR A 97 -14.29 4.22 4.88
CA TYR A 97 -15.60 4.32 4.27
C TYR A 97 -16.62 3.47 5.03
N ALA A 98 -17.85 3.99 5.14
CA ALA A 98 -18.94 3.29 5.80
C ALA A 98 -19.57 2.21 4.91
N ASP A 99 -19.53 2.40 3.61
CA ASP A 99 -20.16 1.50 2.64
C ASP A 99 -19.19 1.08 1.52
N SER A 100 -19.58 0.03 0.82
CA SER A 100 -18.75 -0.59 -0.21
C SER A 100 -18.72 0.20 -1.52
N LEU A 101 -19.71 1.04 -1.81
CA LEU A 101 -19.77 1.78 -3.08
C LEU A 101 -18.79 2.95 -3.09
N ASP A 102 -18.81 3.79 -2.05
CA ASP A 102 -17.87 4.89 -1.91
C ASP A 102 -16.42 4.38 -1.83
N ALA A 103 -16.23 3.27 -1.10
CA ALA A 103 -14.95 2.59 -1.05
C ALA A 103 -14.49 2.09 -2.44
N ALA A 104 -15.38 1.50 -3.24
CA ALA A 104 -15.04 1.01 -4.57
C ALA A 104 -14.59 2.15 -5.50
N ILE A 105 -15.26 3.30 -5.43
CA ILE A 105 -14.86 4.51 -6.18
C ILE A 105 -13.46 4.98 -5.77
N ALA A 106 -13.20 5.03 -4.47
CA ALA A 106 -11.90 5.43 -3.93
C ALA A 106 -10.80 4.43 -4.33
N ILE A 107 -11.05 3.13 -4.20
CA ILE A 107 -10.13 2.06 -4.60
C ILE A 107 -9.76 2.19 -6.09
N GLY A 108 -10.76 2.41 -6.96
CA GLY A 108 -10.52 2.57 -8.40
C GLY A 108 -9.71 3.82 -8.76
N ARG A 109 -9.79 4.88 -7.97
CA ARG A 109 -9.05 6.14 -8.19
C ARG A 109 -7.63 6.13 -7.63
N GLN A 110 -7.45 5.49 -6.47
CA GLN A 110 -6.24 5.66 -5.66
C GLN A 110 -5.32 4.45 -5.71
N GLU A 111 -5.82 3.29 -6.17
CA GLU A 111 -5.07 2.02 -6.21
C GLU A 111 -4.36 1.72 -4.87
N PRO A 112 -5.08 1.58 -3.74
CA PRO A 112 -4.48 1.35 -2.44
C PRO A 112 -3.70 0.03 -2.43
N GLN A 113 -2.66 -0.06 -1.62
CA GLN A 113 -1.88 -1.29 -1.48
C GLN A 113 -2.62 -2.34 -0.65
N VAL A 114 -3.40 -1.90 0.32
CA VAL A 114 -4.20 -2.78 1.19
C VAL A 114 -5.62 -2.25 1.32
N VAL A 115 -6.58 -3.14 1.21
CA VAL A 115 -8.00 -2.89 1.51
C VAL A 115 -8.38 -3.74 2.70
N CYS A 116 -8.82 -3.11 3.78
CA CYS A 116 -9.32 -3.79 4.99
C CYS A 116 -10.85 -3.76 4.99
N VAL A 117 -11.51 -4.90 5.14
CA VAL A 117 -12.96 -5.01 5.16
C VAL A 117 -13.43 -5.62 6.47
N ASN A 118 -14.34 -4.95 7.17
CA ASN A 118 -14.94 -5.49 8.39
C ASN A 118 -16.01 -6.54 8.03
N ALA A 119 -15.77 -7.81 8.40
CA ALA A 119 -16.70 -8.91 8.17
C ALA A 119 -17.96 -8.81 9.06
N ASP A 120 -17.88 -8.16 10.22
CA ASP A 120 -18.98 -7.98 11.15
C ASP A 120 -20.03 -6.98 10.62
N GLY A 121 -19.69 -6.19 9.62
CA GLY A 121 -20.59 -5.27 8.93
C GLY A 121 -21.67 -5.95 8.09
N GLY A 122 -21.69 -7.28 8.06
CA GLY A 122 -22.76 -8.07 7.44
C GLY A 122 -22.38 -8.74 6.10
N PRO A 123 -23.35 -9.47 5.51
CA PRO A 123 -23.10 -10.26 4.30
C PRO A 123 -22.66 -9.40 3.12
N GLU A 124 -23.14 -8.17 3.01
CA GLU A 124 -22.81 -7.26 1.90
C GLU A 124 -21.31 -6.92 1.89
N LEU A 125 -20.72 -6.63 3.04
CA LEU A 125 -19.29 -6.34 3.14
C LEU A 125 -18.43 -7.58 2.88
N ARG A 126 -18.85 -8.76 3.35
CA ARG A 126 -18.18 -10.02 3.03
C ARG A 126 -18.24 -10.34 1.53
N HIS A 127 -19.40 -10.10 0.90
CA HIS A 127 -19.52 -10.24 -0.55
C HIS A 127 -18.62 -9.25 -1.29
N ALA A 128 -18.53 -7.99 -0.84
CA ALA A 128 -17.64 -7.00 -1.41
C ALA A 128 -16.15 -7.44 -1.27
N ALA A 129 -15.75 -8.01 -0.13
CA ALA A 129 -14.39 -8.54 0.06
C ALA A 129 -14.05 -9.63 -0.96
N ASN A 130 -14.97 -10.60 -1.16
CA ASN A 130 -14.80 -11.67 -2.14
C ASN A 130 -14.67 -11.11 -3.57
N ARG A 131 -15.47 -10.13 -3.93
CA ARG A 131 -15.42 -9.49 -5.24
C ARG A 131 -14.11 -8.72 -5.45
N LEU A 132 -13.63 -8.01 -4.44
CA LEU A 132 -12.34 -7.30 -4.48
C LEU A 132 -11.19 -8.29 -4.66
N ALA A 133 -11.23 -9.43 -3.98
CA ALA A 133 -10.21 -10.48 -4.14
C ALA A 133 -10.23 -11.12 -5.53
N ALA A 134 -11.41 -11.31 -6.11
CA ALA A 134 -11.57 -11.87 -7.45
C ALA A 134 -11.20 -10.89 -8.58
N CYS A 135 -11.27 -9.58 -8.31
CA CYS A 135 -10.76 -8.57 -9.24
C CYS A 135 -9.22 -8.68 -9.23
N ALA A 136 -8.60 -8.84 -10.39
CA ALA A 136 -7.13 -8.90 -10.55
C ALA A 136 -6.47 -7.54 -10.23
N MET A 137 -6.70 -7.04 -9.02
CA MET A 137 -6.15 -5.78 -8.51
C MET A 137 -4.80 -6.03 -7.84
N SER A 138 -3.94 -5.03 -7.85
CA SER A 138 -2.66 -5.06 -7.13
C SER A 138 -2.82 -4.96 -5.61
N SER A 139 -4.00 -4.56 -5.14
CA SER A 139 -4.32 -4.42 -3.72
C SER A 139 -4.43 -5.77 -3.01
N LYS A 140 -3.88 -5.87 -1.80
CA LYS A 140 -4.11 -6.99 -0.90
C LYS A 140 -5.40 -6.75 -0.11
N VAL A 141 -6.29 -7.74 -0.10
CA VAL A 141 -7.54 -7.65 0.67
C VAL A 141 -7.39 -8.38 1.99
N VAL A 142 -7.66 -7.69 3.08
CA VAL A 142 -7.64 -8.20 4.46
C VAL A 142 -9.05 -8.11 5.00
N VAL A 143 -9.58 -9.22 5.48
CA VAL A 143 -10.88 -9.27 6.16
C VAL A 143 -10.62 -9.35 7.67
N TYR A 144 -11.29 -8.51 8.45
CA TYR A 144 -11.14 -8.48 9.89
C TYR A 144 -12.48 -8.51 10.61
N GLY A 145 -12.47 -8.87 11.88
CA GLY A 145 -13.66 -8.98 12.74
C GLY A 145 -13.89 -10.40 13.27
N GLU A 146 -14.90 -10.57 14.10
CA GLU A 146 -15.29 -11.89 14.63
C GLU A 146 -15.79 -12.83 13.51
N ALA A 147 -16.49 -12.25 12.51
CA ALA A 147 -16.98 -12.99 11.35
C ALA A 147 -15.94 -13.20 10.24
N ALA A 148 -14.65 -12.92 10.49
CA ALA A 148 -13.59 -13.08 9.48
C ALA A 148 -13.34 -14.56 9.07
N ASP A 149 -13.77 -15.52 9.87
CA ASP A 149 -13.61 -16.95 9.61
C ASP A 149 -14.88 -17.64 9.08
N THR A 150 -15.88 -16.88 8.64
CA THR A 150 -17.11 -17.46 8.08
C THR A 150 -16.88 -18.17 6.76
N ALA A 151 -17.69 -19.20 6.50
CA ALA A 151 -17.54 -20.06 5.32
C ALA A 151 -17.89 -19.36 3.98
N ASP A 152 -18.56 -18.22 4.02
CA ASP A 152 -18.93 -17.42 2.86
C ASP A 152 -17.79 -16.53 2.33
N LEU A 153 -16.64 -16.51 3.01
CA LEU A 153 -15.44 -15.78 2.58
C LEU A 153 -14.48 -16.66 1.78
N ASP A 154 -13.93 -16.09 0.73
CA ASP A 154 -12.94 -16.75 -0.13
C ASP A 154 -11.69 -17.15 0.67
N MET A 155 -11.19 -18.36 0.41
CA MET A 155 -10.02 -18.92 1.11
C MET A 155 -8.72 -18.18 0.83
N SER A 156 -8.64 -17.43 -0.25
CA SER A 156 -7.46 -16.63 -0.62
C SER A 156 -7.32 -15.33 0.16
N LEU A 157 -8.36 -14.91 0.89
CA LEU A 157 -8.35 -13.69 1.69
C LEU A 157 -7.47 -13.82 2.93
N VAL A 158 -6.74 -12.76 3.24
CA VAL A 158 -6.04 -12.66 4.53
C VAL A 158 -7.07 -12.34 5.61
N ARG A 159 -7.16 -13.18 6.62
CA ARG A 159 -8.16 -13.11 7.69
C ARG A 159 -7.51 -12.72 9.02
N VAL A 160 -8.14 -11.78 9.73
CA VAL A 160 -7.66 -11.30 11.03
C VAL A 160 -8.82 -11.27 12.01
N ARG A 161 -8.79 -12.13 13.03
CA ARG A 161 -9.71 -12.01 14.16
C ARG A 161 -9.34 -10.81 15.02
N LEU A 162 -10.31 -9.97 15.33
CA LEU A 162 -10.11 -8.86 16.26
C LEU A 162 -10.22 -9.35 17.72
N GLY A 163 -9.24 -10.12 18.18
CA GLY A 163 -9.06 -10.35 19.61
C GLY A 163 -8.23 -9.27 20.28
N ASP A 164 -7.33 -8.63 19.52
CA ASP A 164 -6.43 -7.57 19.97
C ASP A 164 -6.26 -6.57 18.84
N GLY A 165 -6.65 -5.30 19.04
CA GLY A 165 -6.60 -4.24 18.01
C GLY A 165 -5.23 -4.00 17.38
N ASN A 166 -4.16 -4.58 17.95
CA ASN A 166 -2.80 -4.53 17.42
C ASN A 166 -2.54 -5.56 16.31
N GLU A 167 -3.32 -6.62 16.18
CA GLU A 167 -3.07 -7.69 15.22
C GLU A 167 -3.30 -7.24 13.78
N LEU A 168 -4.39 -6.55 13.50
CA LEU A 168 -4.66 -5.96 12.19
C LEU A 168 -3.52 -5.02 11.76
N GLY A 169 -3.06 -4.16 12.68
CA GLY A 169 -1.93 -3.28 12.42
C GLY A 169 -0.62 -4.02 12.09
N ARG A 170 -0.37 -5.17 12.72
CA ARG A 170 0.80 -6.03 12.42
C ARG A 170 0.70 -6.67 11.05
N VAL A 171 -0.45 -7.24 10.71
CA VAL A 171 -0.70 -7.88 9.41
C VAL A 171 -0.56 -6.87 8.29
N VAL A 172 -1.22 -5.71 8.39
CA VAL A 172 -1.12 -4.65 7.38
C VAL A 172 0.31 -4.15 7.22
N ARG A 173 1.07 -3.97 8.32
CA ARG A 173 2.49 -3.60 8.25
C ARG A 173 3.33 -4.62 7.50
N THR A 174 3.06 -5.90 7.70
CA THR A 174 3.77 -6.99 7.00
C THR A 174 3.46 -6.98 5.52
N LEU A 175 2.19 -6.87 5.14
CA LEU A 175 1.76 -6.82 3.74
C LEU A 175 2.35 -5.61 3.00
N LEU A 176 2.42 -4.46 3.65
CA LEU A 176 3.00 -3.24 3.07
C LEU A 176 4.54 -3.29 2.90
N LYS A 177 5.23 -4.21 3.58
CA LYS A 177 6.69 -4.43 3.41
C LYS A 177 7.01 -5.40 2.27
N THR A 178 6.07 -6.24 1.92
CA THR A 178 6.26 -7.35 0.96
C THR A 178 5.90 -6.95 -0.48
N THR A 179 5.35 -5.77 -0.67
CA THR A 179 4.98 -5.18 -1.96
C THR A 179 6.02 -4.19 -2.41
#